data_e011cd1ad118c756ee4addbc792de171
#
_entry.id   e011cd1ad118c756ee4addbc792de171
#
_cell.length_a   1.000
_cell.length_b   1.000
_cell.length_c   1.000
_cell.angle_alpha   90.00
_cell.angle_beta   90.00
_cell.angle_gamma   90.00
#
_symmetry.space_group_name_H-M   'P 1'
#
loop_
_entity.id
_entity.type
_entity.pdbx_description
1 polymer ?
#
loop_
_entity_poly.entity_id
_entity_poly.type
_entity_poly.pdbx_seq_one_letter_code
_entity_poly.pdbx_strand_id
1 'polypeptide(L)'
;SPENLDLLLDDCSAVFYTHYHGDHLGFAAEIHKRGVAQYMGPLAIQIMMHLNGHMAFAPDLKDRAEANLKALKEFKTFNIGRRTIIGDIAVTPYSVSHSAPDSYMFLIECDGKKVLHTGDFRDHGYLGKGLYPMLEKYIIPQGIDVLITEGTNVGQRSKSVLSEQEISSQFRQIMRKYKNVFILSSSADADRLWSIYSAHNKSRQPFLCDDYQKKMLDIIRDGYDPAKPLYRFVTEDIFDIRNHWTNSKLVEWMHDKGFTMLIRRSDTFQRYLEQVLPRCAPEETCIVYSMFKGYIDPGHKAFNQDLYDFVNQFPNTVFCHTSGHASKECIEKVCCIINPTTAIIPIHKENSFDCLELPNDIKDKVYNDCILSL
;
A
#
# COMPACT_ATOMS: atom_id res chain seq x y z
N SER A 1 -15.97 6.58 -16.14
CA SER A 1 -15.63 6.32 -17.57
C SER A 1 -14.73 7.42 -18.08
N PRO A 2 -13.95 7.22 -19.17
CA PRO A 2 -13.15 8.28 -19.80
C PRO A 2 -13.92 9.53 -20.17
N GLU A 3 -15.22 9.40 -20.50
CA GLU A 3 -16.13 10.50 -20.86
C GLU A 3 -16.38 11.45 -19.65
N ASN A 4 -16.45 10.91 -18.43
CA ASN A 4 -16.59 11.74 -17.23
C ASN A 4 -15.28 12.44 -16.84
N LEU A 5 -14.14 11.93 -17.30
CA LEU A 5 -12.84 12.52 -17.01
C LEU A 5 -12.67 13.89 -17.67
N ASP A 6 -13.19 14.08 -18.89
CA ASP A 6 -13.13 15.38 -19.58
C ASP A 6 -13.87 16.47 -18.80
N LEU A 7 -15.08 16.16 -18.28
CA LEU A 7 -15.84 17.08 -17.45
C LEU A 7 -15.13 17.45 -16.14
N LEU A 8 -14.43 16.47 -15.52
CA LEU A 8 -13.72 16.70 -14.28
C LEU A 8 -12.42 17.51 -14.47
N LEU A 9 -11.86 17.50 -15.68
CA LEU A 9 -10.58 18.14 -15.99
C LEU A 9 -10.72 19.46 -16.76
N ASP A 10 -11.93 19.88 -17.14
CA ASP A 10 -12.17 21.05 -17.98
C ASP A 10 -11.55 22.34 -17.38
N ASP A 11 -11.71 22.53 -16.06
CA ASP A 11 -11.10 23.64 -15.30
C ASP A 11 -9.97 23.19 -14.35
N CYS A 12 -9.42 21.99 -14.54
CA CYS A 12 -8.45 21.43 -13.63
C CYS A 12 -7.02 21.86 -13.98
N SER A 13 -6.38 22.62 -13.10
CA SER A 13 -4.99 23.07 -13.27
C SER A 13 -3.97 22.02 -12.80
N ALA A 14 -4.31 21.17 -11.85
CA ALA A 14 -3.41 20.16 -11.30
C ALA A 14 -4.15 19.01 -10.61
N VAL A 15 -3.55 17.82 -10.63
CA VAL A 15 -3.98 16.64 -9.89
C VAL A 15 -2.90 16.25 -8.88
N PHE A 16 -3.30 16.04 -7.62
CA PHE A 16 -2.44 15.58 -6.54
C PHE A 16 -2.84 14.17 -6.14
N TYR A 17 -1.90 13.24 -6.19
CA TYR A 17 -2.14 11.85 -5.80
C TYR A 17 -1.75 11.62 -4.35
N THR A 18 -2.69 11.11 -3.56
CA THR A 18 -2.45 10.75 -2.16
C THR A 18 -1.48 9.58 -2.04
N HIS A 19 -1.58 8.61 -2.97
CA HIS A 19 -0.72 7.44 -3.08
C HIS A 19 -0.90 6.75 -4.44
N TYR A 20 -0.17 5.67 -4.70
CA TYR A 20 -0.05 5.05 -6.03
C TYR A 20 -0.92 3.80 -6.28
N HIS A 21 -1.88 3.45 -5.42
CA HIS A 21 -2.76 2.31 -5.71
C HIS A 21 -3.57 2.55 -7.00
N GLY A 22 -3.95 1.44 -7.66
CA GLY A 22 -4.51 1.49 -9.00
C GLY A 22 -5.85 2.21 -9.12
N ASP A 23 -6.65 2.21 -8.09
CA ASP A 23 -7.93 2.93 -7.98
C ASP A 23 -7.75 4.44 -7.79
N HIS A 24 -6.58 4.91 -7.35
CA HIS A 24 -6.23 6.33 -7.26
C HIS A 24 -5.45 6.83 -8.48
N LEU A 25 -4.54 6.02 -9.03
CA LEU A 25 -3.65 6.40 -10.12
C LEU A 25 -4.16 5.96 -11.51
N GLY A 26 -5.32 5.31 -11.59
CA GLY A 26 -5.81 4.60 -12.77
C GLY A 26 -5.88 5.41 -14.07
N PHE A 27 -6.06 6.73 -13.99
CA PHE A 27 -6.19 7.65 -15.12
C PHE A 27 -4.96 8.52 -15.41
N ALA A 28 -3.81 8.23 -14.78
CA ALA A 28 -2.62 9.07 -14.89
C ALA A 28 -2.15 9.31 -16.34
N ALA A 29 -2.17 8.28 -17.17
CA ALA A 29 -1.78 8.39 -18.58
C ALA A 29 -2.78 9.22 -19.40
N GLU A 30 -4.07 9.10 -19.12
CA GLU A 30 -5.14 9.87 -19.77
C GLU A 30 -5.10 11.35 -19.36
N ILE A 31 -4.86 11.64 -18.10
CA ILE A 31 -4.67 13.00 -17.56
C ILE A 31 -3.42 13.63 -18.18
N HIS A 32 -2.33 12.88 -18.30
CA HIS A 32 -1.11 13.35 -18.95
C HIS A 32 -1.35 13.79 -20.41
N LYS A 33 -2.14 13.01 -21.18
CA LYS A 33 -2.49 13.36 -22.57
C LYS A 33 -3.23 14.70 -22.70
N ARG A 34 -3.92 15.14 -21.63
CA ARG A 34 -4.64 16.42 -21.56
C ARG A 34 -3.75 17.59 -21.09
N GLY A 35 -2.49 17.32 -20.77
CA GLY A 35 -1.54 18.34 -20.36
C GLY A 35 -1.75 18.90 -18.96
N VAL A 36 -2.60 18.28 -18.11
CA VAL A 36 -2.83 18.67 -16.74
C VAL A 36 -1.62 18.29 -15.88
N ALA A 37 -1.13 19.23 -15.06
CA ALA A 37 -0.01 18.98 -14.18
C ALA A 37 -0.36 17.92 -13.12
N GLN A 38 0.53 16.96 -12.88
CA GLN A 38 0.30 15.87 -11.94
C GLN A 38 1.39 15.85 -10.87
N TYR A 39 0.99 15.69 -9.60
CA TYR A 39 1.87 15.73 -8.44
C TYR A 39 1.75 14.46 -7.62
N MET A 40 2.89 13.85 -7.28
CA MET A 40 2.95 12.66 -6.41
C MET A 40 4.23 12.68 -5.56
N GLY A 41 4.24 11.89 -4.49
CA GLY A 41 5.43 11.74 -3.65
C GLY A 41 6.63 11.19 -4.43
N PRO A 42 7.86 11.61 -4.12
CA PRO A 42 9.04 11.24 -4.91
C PRO A 42 9.37 9.74 -4.85
N LEU A 43 9.16 9.09 -3.71
CA LEU A 43 9.35 7.64 -3.58
C LEU A 43 8.27 6.87 -4.33
N ALA A 44 7.02 7.34 -4.27
CA ALA A 44 5.90 6.75 -4.99
C ALA A 44 6.15 6.75 -6.52
N ILE A 45 6.70 7.85 -7.07
CA ILE A 45 7.11 7.92 -8.48
C ILE A 45 8.15 6.85 -8.81
N GLN A 46 9.20 6.69 -7.97
CA GLN A 46 10.25 5.70 -8.21
C GLN A 46 9.71 4.26 -8.17
N ILE A 47 8.85 3.96 -7.21
CA ILE A 47 8.17 2.66 -7.10
C ILE A 47 7.36 2.39 -8.37
N MET A 48 6.56 3.36 -8.82
CA MET A 48 5.72 3.21 -10.00
C MET A 48 6.52 3.14 -11.29
N MET A 49 7.64 3.84 -11.39
CA MET A 49 8.59 3.70 -12.52
C MET A 49 9.16 2.28 -12.59
N HIS A 50 9.57 1.71 -11.45
CA HIS A 50 10.09 0.35 -11.40
C HIS A 50 9.02 -0.70 -11.72
N LEU A 51 7.81 -0.55 -11.15
CA LEU A 51 6.68 -1.45 -11.37
C LEU A 51 6.26 -1.47 -12.85
N ASN A 52 6.02 -0.29 -13.45
CA ASN A 52 5.64 -0.19 -14.86
C ASN A 52 6.79 -0.61 -15.79
N GLY A 53 8.05 -0.33 -15.43
CA GLY A 53 9.22 -0.81 -16.14
C GLY A 53 9.26 -2.35 -16.23
N HIS A 54 8.86 -3.03 -15.16
CA HIS A 54 8.73 -4.49 -15.15
C HIS A 54 7.50 -4.97 -15.94
N MET A 55 6.35 -4.31 -15.79
CA MET A 55 5.11 -4.66 -16.49
C MET A 55 5.24 -4.50 -18.02
N ALA A 56 6.08 -3.59 -18.51
CA ALA A 56 6.32 -3.38 -19.94
C ALA A 56 6.92 -4.60 -20.65
N PHE A 57 7.45 -5.58 -19.92
CA PHE A 57 7.90 -6.86 -20.49
C PHE A 57 6.77 -7.88 -20.67
N ALA A 58 5.59 -7.65 -20.09
CA ALA A 58 4.42 -8.51 -20.29
C ALA A 58 3.61 -8.01 -21.48
N PRO A 59 3.39 -8.84 -22.54
CA PRO A 59 2.76 -8.39 -23.79
C PRO A 59 1.37 -7.77 -23.61
N ASP A 60 0.57 -8.31 -22.70
CA ASP A 60 -0.79 -7.88 -22.37
C ASP A 60 -0.84 -6.56 -21.57
N LEU A 61 0.24 -6.17 -20.92
CA LEU A 61 0.35 -4.97 -20.09
C LEU A 61 1.23 -3.87 -20.69
N LYS A 62 1.95 -4.19 -21.79
CA LYS A 62 3.00 -3.34 -22.36
C LYS A 62 2.54 -1.93 -22.69
N ASP A 63 1.50 -1.79 -23.48
CA ASP A 63 1.04 -0.48 -23.97
C ASP A 63 0.59 0.42 -22.80
N ARG A 64 -0.10 -0.16 -21.82
CA ARG A 64 -0.52 0.55 -20.60
C ARG A 64 0.69 0.95 -19.77
N ALA A 65 1.64 0.06 -19.58
CA ALA A 65 2.85 0.32 -18.80
C ALA A 65 3.70 1.42 -19.43
N GLU A 66 3.89 1.39 -20.75
CA GLU A 66 4.63 2.42 -21.49
C GLU A 66 3.93 3.80 -21.43
N ALA A 67 2.59 3.84 -21.53
CA ALA A 67 1.83 5.08 -21.36
C ALA A 67 1.99 5.66 -19.92
N ASN A 68 1.92 4.80 -18.91
CA ASN A 68 2.17 5.21 -17.52
C ASN A 68 3.60 5.71 -17.30
N LEU A 69 4.61 5.02 -17.86
CA LEU A 69 6.01 5.45 -17.78
C LEU A 69 6.22 6.83 -18.41
N LYS A 70 5.55 7.11 -19.52
CA LYS A 70 5.60 8.43 -20.16
C LYS A 70 5.01 9.49 -19.25
N ALA A 71 3.85 9.25 -18.66
CA ALA A 71 3.21 10.17 -17.72
C ALA A 71 4.06 10.42 -16.47
N LEU A 72 4.57 9.36 -15.85
CA LEU A 72 5.36 9.43 -14.61
C LEU A 72 6.65 10.25 -14.75
N LYS A 73 7.26 10.33 -15.93
CA LYS A 73 8.45 11.17 -16.21
C LYS A 73 8.16 12.67 -16.09
N GLU A 74 6.91 13.07 -16.30
CA GLU A 74 6.46 14.47 -16.25
C GLU A 74 5.82 14.83 -14.89
N PHE A 75 5.68 13.84 -14.00
CA PHE A 75 5.14 14.10 -12.67
C PHE A 75 6.04 15.04 -11.87
N LYS A 76 5.40 15.98 -11.22
CA LYS A 76 6.04 16.90 -10.26
C LYS A 76 5.99 16.29 -8.86
N THR A 77 6.93 16.70 -8.02
CA THR A 77 6.96 16.29 -6.61
C THR A 77 6.59 17.46 -5.71
N PHE A 78 6.25 17.14 -4.47
CA PHE A 78 6.01 18.11 -3.40
C PHE A 78 6.87 17.75 -2.18
N ASN A 79 7.00 18.69 -1.24
CA ASN A 79 7.72 18.47 0.01
C ASN A 79 6.75 18.45 1.20
N ILE A 80 6.93 17.51 2.12
CA ILE A 80 6.12 17.37 3.32
C ILE A 80 6.09 18.68 4.12
N GLY A 81 4.89 19.12 4.50
CA GLY A 81 4.66 20.32 5.28
C GLY A 81 4.92 21.64 4.53
N ARG A 82 5.17 21.59 3.21
CA ARG A 82 5.36 22.80 2.39
C ARG A 82 4.22 23.01 1.42
N ARG A 83 3.71 24.23 1.37
CA ARG A 83 2.61 24.64 0.48
C ARG A 83 3.07 24.63 -0.99
N THR A 84 2.27 23.99 -1.83
CA THR A 84 2.33 24.11 -3.29
C THR A 84 1.16 24.99 -3.72
N ILE A 85 1.42 26.08 -4.43
CA ILE A 85 0.40 27.04 -4.86
C ILE A 85 0.03 26.77 -6.31
N ILE A 86 -1.26 26.60 -6.57
CA ILE A 86 -1.86 26.40 -7.91
C ILE A 86 -2.98 27.45 -8.05
N GLY A 87 -2.72 28.54 -8.76
CA GLY A 87 -3.66 29.68 -8.77
C GLY A 87 -3.89 30.19 -7.35
N ASP A 88 -5.15 30.22 -6.93
CA ASP A 88 -5.57 30.68 -5.58
C ASP A 88 -5.62 29.54 -4.56
N ILE A 89 -5.34 28.30 -4.98
CA ILE A 89 -5.39 27.11 -4.13
C ILE A 89 -3.99 26.78 -3.60
N ALA A 90 -3.89 26.57 -2.30
CA ALA A 90 -2.68 26.05 -1.67
C ALA A 90 -2.90 24.61 -1.19
N VAL A 91 -1.98 23.71 -1.53
CA VAL A 91 -2.00 22.31 -1.12
C VAL A 91 -0.76 21.99 -0.28
N THR A 92 -0.97 21.53 0.95
CA THR A 92 0.11 21.13 1.88
C THR A 92 0.02 19.65 2.19
N PRO A 93 1.03 18.82 1.81
CA PRO A 93 1.05 17.38 2.08
C PRO A 93 1.54 17.07 3.49
N TYR A 94 0.90 16.10 4.15
CA TYR A 94 1.34 15.51 5.41
C TYR A 94 1.40 13.99 5.26
N SER A 95 2.52 13.38 5.64
CA SER A 95 2.74 11.94 5.49
C SER A 95 1.82 11.13 6.42
N VAL A 96 1.26 10.05 5.90
CA VAL A 96 0.45 9.07 6.63
C VAL A 96 0.96 7.66 6.41
N SER A 97 0.62 6.74 7.31
CA SER A 97 0.87 5.31 7.12
C SER A 97 -0.26 4.69 6.30
N HIS A 98 0.10 3.93 5.28
CA HIS A 98 -0.78 3.12 4.46
C HIS A 98 -0.02 1.89 3.95
N SER A 99 -0.66 0.95 3.25
CA SER A 99 0.02 -0.17 2.59
C SER A 99 0.88 0.25 1.37
N ALA A 100 0.71 1.48 0.90
CA ALA A 100 1.60 2.14 -0.05
C ALA A 100 2.56 3.08 0.70
N PRO A 101 3.89 2.92 0.61
CA PRO A 101 4.81 3.92 1.10
C PRO A 101 4.64 5.26 0.37
N ASP A 102 5.03 6.34 1.03
CA ASP A 102 4.92 7.70 0.46
C ASP A 102 3.46 8.13 0.22
N SER A 103 2.58 7.81 1.20
CA SER A 103 1.16 8.20 1.21
C SER A 103 0.94 9.49 2.01
N TYR A 104 -0.06 10.28 1.59
CA TYR A 104 -0.28 11.63 2.09
C TYR A 104 -1.75 11.97 2.35
N MET A 105 -1.97 12.75 3.42
CA MET A 105 -3.10 13.66 3.57
C MET A 105 -2.76 15.01 2.92
N PHE A 106 -3.76 15.70 2.40
CA PHE A 106 -3.61 17.05 1.87
C PHE A 106 -4.47 18.04 2.65
N LEU A 107 -3.84 19.07 3.19
CA LEU A 107 -4.53 20.29 3.62
C LEU A 107 -4.65 21.22 2.41
N ILE A 108 -5.89 21.49 2.01
CA ILE A 108 -6.23 22.32 0.85
C ILE A 108 -6.84 23.62 1.37
N GLU A 109 -6.30 24.75 0.95
CA GLU A 109 -6.73 26.07 1.38
C GLU A 109 -7.11 26.90 0.15
N CYS A 110 -8.34 27.45 0.15
CA CYS A 110 -8.87 28.31 -0.88
C CYS A 110 -9.91 29.26 -0.28
N ASP A 111 -9.92 30.55 -0.61
CA ASP A 111 -10.90 31.55 -0.19
C ASP A 111 -11.16 31.57 1.34
N GLY A 112 -10.10 31.40 2.12
CA GLY A 112 -10.18 31.34 3.58
C GLY A 112 -10.77 30.06 4.15
N LYS A 113 -11.17 29.11 3.32
CA LYS A 113 -11.65 27.77 3.70
C LYS A 113 -10.54 26.76 3.73
N LYS A 114 -10.65 25.76 4.59
CA LYS A 114 -9.68 24.69 4.77
C LYS A 114 -10.33 23.33 4.71
N VAL A 115 -9.88 22.53 3.75
CA VAL A 115 -10.32 21.16 3.53
C VAL A 115 -9.17 20.22 3.85
N LEU A 116 -9.38 19.22 4.71
CA LEU A 116 -8.46 18.14 4.92
C LEU A 116 -8.94 16.91 4.15
N HIS A 117 -8.17 16.46 3.16
CA HIS A 117 -8.38 15.20 2.46
C HIS A 117 -7.41 14.15 2.99
N THR A 118 -7.92 13.09 3.65
CA THR A 118 -7.04 12.12 4.33
C THR A 118 -6.27 11.21 3.38
N GLY A 119 -6.74 11.03 2.14
CA GLY A 119 -6.35 9.84 1.38
C GLY A 119 -6.68 8.58 2.16
N ASP A 120 -6.06 7.48 1.79
CA ASP A 120 -6.13 6.22 2.52
C ASP A 120 -5.04 6.19 3.58
N PHE A 121 -5.37 5.76 4.78
CA PHE A 121 -4.45 5.78 5.91
C PHE A 121 -4.72 4.65 6.91
N ARG A 122 -3.80 4.44 7.84
CA ARG A 122 -3.95 3.54 9.00
C ARG A 122 -3.07 3.99 10.16
N ASP A 123 -3.43 3.63 11.40
CA ASP A 123 -2.63 3.90 12.59
C ASP A 123 -1.85 2.67 13.11
N HIS A 124 -2.11 1.50 12.57
CA HIS A 124 -1.51 0.22 12.96
C HIS A 124 -0.29 -0.21 12.10
N GLY A 125 0.14 0.61 11.14
CA GLY A 125 1.41 0.49 10.44
C GLY A 125 2.61 0.94 11.28
N TYR A 126 3.85 0.73 10.80
CA TYR A 126 5.06 1.16 11.52
C TYR A 126 5.13 2.68 11.71
N LEU A 127 4.67 3.45 10.73
CA LEU A 127 4.58 4.91 10.81
C LEU A 127 3.27 5.40 11.42
N GLY A 128 2.31 4.52 11.65
CA GLY A 128 0.98 4.87 12.16
C GLY A 128 0.98 5.58 13.50
N LYS A 129 1.97 5.31 14.35
CA LYS A 129 2.14 6.02 15.64
C LYS A 129 2.33 7.54 15.50
N GLY A 130 2.75 8.00 14.31
CA GLY A 130 2.91 9.42 14.00
C GLY A 130 1.62 10.15 13.65
N LEU A 131 0.51 9.42 13.38
CA LEU A 131 -0.73 10.00 12.91
C LEU A 131 -1.29 11.06 13.87
N TYR A 132 -1.61 10.67 15.11
CA TYR A 132 -2.24 11.58 16.07
C TYR A 132 -1.33 12.76 16.45
N PRO A 133 -0.04 12.58 16.77
CA PRO A 133 0.87 13.71 17.01
C PRO A 133 0.98 14.67 15.82
N MET A 134 0.92 14.16 14.58
CA MET A 134 0.92 14.99 13.39
C MET A 134 -0.36 15.80 13.28
N LEU A 135 -1.53 15.18 13.49
CA LEU A 135 -2.83 15.86 13.48
C LEU A 135 -2.88 16.95 14.56
N GLU A 136 -2.49 16.63 15.78
CA GLU A 136 -2.49 17.58 16.92
C GLU A 136 -1.57 18.77 16.67
N LYS A 137 -0.39 18.53 16.14
CA LYS A 137 0.62 19.59 15.96
C LYS A 137 0.38 20.47 14.75
N TYR A 138 -0.07 19.90 13.64
CA TYR A 138 -0.07 20.60 12.35
C TYR A 138 -1.44 20.84 11.75
N ILE A 139 -2.44 20.03 12.07
CA ILE A 139 -3.76 20.08 11.43
C ILE A 139 -4.78 20.79 12.33
N ILE A 140 -4.94 20.32 13.58
CA ILE A 140 -5.92 20.91 14.52
C ILE A 140 -5.75 22.44 14.68
N PRO A 141 -4.52 22.97 14.82
CA PRO A 141 -4.34 24.44 14.94
C PRO A 141 -4.75 25.23 13.71
N GLN A 142 -4.96 24.56 12.57
CA GLN A 142 -5.40 25.23 11.34
C GLN A 142 -6.90 25.59 11.38
N GLY A 143 -7.73 24.83 12.12
CA GLY A 143 -9.19 24.95 12.06
C GLY A 143 -9.71 24.45 10.71
N ILE A 144 -10.18 23.21 10.67
CA ILE A 144 -10.63 22.55 9.43
C ILE A 144 -12.11 22.81 9.22
N ASP A 145 -12.49 23.25 8.04
CA ASP A 145 -13.90 23.43 7.68
C ASP A 145 -14.52 22.12 7.20
N VAL A 146 -13.83 21.38 6.33
CA VAL A 146 -14.32 20.11 5.79
C VAL A 146 -13.27 19.02 5.93
N LEU A 147 -13.71 17.85 6.40
CA LEU A 147 -12.92 16.62 6.42
C LEU A 147 -13.42 15.68 5.34
N ILE A 148 -12.60 15.36 4.35
CA ILE A 148 -12.83 14.29 3.39
C ILE A 148 -12.01 13.07 3.86
N THR A 149 -12.68 11.96 4.21
CA THR A 149 -11.99 10.80 4.80
C THR A 149 -12.45 9.48 4.22
N GLU A 150 -11.50 8.52 4.16
CA GLU A 150 -11.80 7.15 3.77
C GLU A 150 -12.77 6.46 4.74
N GLY A 151 -13.44 5.41 4.27
CA GLY A 151 -14.36 4.59 5.04
C GLY A 151 -14.34 3.10 4.66
N THR A 152 -13.23 2.59 4.16
CA THR A 152 -13.10 1.23 3.62
C THR A 152 -13.56 0.15 4.60
N ASN A 153 -13.17 0.28 5.87
CA ASN A 153 -13.46 -0.72 6.90
C ASN A 153 -14.64 -0.36 7.81
N VAL A 154 -15.38 0.70 7.52
CA VAL A 154 -16.44 1.22 8.40
C VAL A 154 -17.56 0.21 8.68
N GLY A 155 -17.93 -0.62 7.72
CA GLY A 155 -18.97 -1.65 7.88
C GLY A 155 -18.48 -3.01 8.39
N GLN A 156 -17.18 -3.17 8.59
CA GLN A 156 -16.67 -4.42 9.12
C GLN A 156 -16.94 -4.51 10.62
N ARG A 157 -17.43 -5.69 11.07
CA ARG A 157 -17.53 -5.94 12.52
C ARG A 157 -16.15 -5.77 13.12
N SER A 158 -16.05 -4.98 14.20
CA SER A 158 -14.83 -4.74 14.96
C SER A 158 -14.14 -6.07 15.29
N LYS A 159 -13.19 -6.46 14.45
CA LYS A 159 -12.17 -7.44 14.79
C LYS A 159 -10.95 -6.62 15.14
N SER A 160 -10.28 -6.95 16.21
CA SER A 160 -9.02 -6.31 16.58
C SER A 160 -8.09 -6.32 15.35
N VAL A 161 -7.82 -5.16 14.81
CA VAL A 161 -6.90 -5.01 13.68
C VAL A 161 -5.49 -5.21 14.22
N LEU A 162 -4.77 -6.17 13.65
CA LEU A 162 -3.39 -6.45 14.06
C LEU A 162 -2.46 -5.35 13.56
N SER A 163 -1.53 -4.93 14.41
CA SER A 163 -0.44 -4.06 14.00
C SER A 163 0.58 -4.82 13.13
N GLU A 164 1.37 -4.10 12.35
CA GLU A 164 2.45 -4.71 11.57
C GLU A 164 3.53 -5.37 12.46
N GLN A 165 3.71 -4.91 13.71
CA GLN A 165 4.56 -5.58 14.69
C GLN A 165 4.02 -6.94 15.10
N GLU A 166 2.69 -7.07 15.28
CA GLU A 166 2.04 -8.36 15.56
C GLU A 166 2.11 -9.28 14.35
N ILE A 167 1.91 -8.74 13.14
CA ILE A 167 2.12 -9.46 11.88
C ILE A 167 3.56 -9.98 11.78
N SER A 168 4.58 -9.16 12.09
CA SER A 168 5.97 -9.61 12.13
C SER A 168 6.19 -10.75 13.15
N SER A 169 5.50 -10.70 14.28
CA SER A 169 5.55 -11.75 15.30
C SER A 169 4.90 -13.05 14.81
N GLN A 170 3.80 -12.97 14.08
CA GLN A 170 3.16 -14.13 13.44
C GLN A 170 4.06 -14.74 12.36
N PHE A 171 4.69 -13.93 11.49
CA PHE A 171 5.67 -14.44 10.52
C PHE A 171 6.80 -15.21 11.18
N ARG A 172 7.31 -14.72 12.30
CA ARG A 172 8.34 -15.42 13.06
C ARG A 172 7.90 -16.78 13.59
N GLN A 173 6.65 -16.89 14.04
CA GLN A 173 6.07 -18.17 14.49
C GLN A 173 5.93 -19.13 13.31
N ILE A 174 5.47 -18.66 12.14
CA ILE A 174 5.34 -19.45 10.93
C ILE A 174 6.70 -19.97 10.47
N MET A 175 7.73 -19.11 10.42
CA MET A 175 9.11 -19.48 10.04
C MET A 175 9.80 -20.43 11.02
N ARG A 176 9.29 -20.55 12.26
CA ARG A 176 9.73 -21.57 13.21
C ARG A 176 9.01 -22.90 13.05
N LYS A 177 7.76 -22.85 12.59
CA LYS A 177 6.92 -24.03 12.39
C LYS A 177 7.23 -24.75 11.08
N TYR A 178 7.48 -24.00 10.03
CA TYR A 178 7.71 -24.52 8.69
C TYR A 178 9.16 -24.27 8.26
N LYS A 179 9.75 -25.27 7.65
CA LYS A 179 11.14 -25.21 7.15
C LYS A 179 11.19 -24.44 5.82
N ASN A 180 10.23 -24.66 4.94
CA ASN A 180 10.15 -24.04 3.64
C ASN A 180 8.94 -23.08 3.60
N VAL A 181 9.20 -21.79 3.63
CA VAL A 181 8.17 -20.75 3.72
C VAL A 181 8.18 -19.90 2.45
N PHE A 182 7.17 -20.08 1.65
CA PHE A 182 6.87 -19.20 0.51
C PHE A 182 5.94 -18.09 0.98
N ILE A 183 6.19 -16.85 0.56
CA ILE A 183 5.36 -15.71 0.99
C ILE A 183 4.86 -14.96 -0.23
N LEU A 184 3.55 -14.87 -0.35
CA LEU A 184 2.85 -14.11 -1.38
C LEU A 184 2.27 -12.84 -0.74
N SER A 185 2.87 -11.69 -1.06
CA SER A 185 2.46 -10.37 -0.58
C SER A 185 2.59 -9.34 -1.69
N SER A 186 2.05 -8.13 -1.46
CA SER A 186 2.33 -7.00 -2.34
C SER A 186 3.84 -6.74 -2.39
N SER A 187 4.38 -6.58 -3.59
CA SER A 187 5.81 -6.30 -3.82
C SER A 187 6.23 -4.90 -3.39
N ALA A 188 5.29 -4.03 -3.08
CA ALA A 188 5.52 -2.62 -2.75
C ALA A 188 4.92 -2.17 -1.41
N ASP A 189 4.30 -3.06 -0.63
CA ASP A 189 3.87 -2.76 0.75
C ASP A 189 5.10 -2.76 1.68
N ALA A 190 5.67 -1.58 1.91
CA ALA A 190 6.90 -1.43 2.69
C ALA A 190 6.76 -1.95 4.12
N ASP A 191 5.63 -1.71 4.77
CA ASP A 191 5.36 -2.19 6.13
C ASP A 191 5.35 -3.72 6.18
N ARG A 192 4.66 -4.37 5.25
CA ARG A 192 4.58 -5.82 5.17
C ARG A 192 5.92 -6.46 4.82
N LEU A 193 6.63 -5.90 3.85
CA LEU A 193 7.97 -6.36 3.48
C LEU A 193 8.94 -6.23 4.66
N TRP A 194 8.84 -5.15 5.44
CA TRP A 194 9.63 -4.97 6.65
C TRP A 194 9.23 -5.94 7.76
N SER A 195 7.95 -6.23 7.93
CA SER A 195 7.46 -7.23 8.89
C SER A 195 8.03 -8.62 8.59
N ILE A 196 8.06 -9.02 7.30
CA ILE A 196 8.62 -10.27 6.83
C ILE A 196 10.14 -10.30 7.05
N TYR A 197 10.85 -9.27 6.57
CA TYR A 197 12.30 -9.16 6.67
C TYR A 197 12.77 -9.17 8.13
N SER A 198 12.13 -8.38 8.99
CA SER A 198 12.46 -8.31 10.42
C SER A 198 12.18 -9.62 11.17
N ALA A 199 11.16 -10.37 10.74
CA ALA A 199 10.88 -11.69 11.28
C ALA A 199 11.97 -12.70 10.87
N HIS A 200 12.37 -12.66 9.60
CA HIS A 200 13.40 -13.54 9.03
C HIS A 200 14.79 -13.27 9.57
N ASN A 201 15.19 -12.01 9.78
CA ASN A 201 16.54 -11.61 10.20
C ASN A 201 17.03 -12.26 11.52
N LYS A 202 16.14 -12.94 12.24
CA LYS A 202 16.44 -13.77 13.42
C LYS A 202 16.49 -15.27 13.11
N SER A 203 16.30 -15.66 11.86
CA SER A 203 16.41 -17.03 11.39
C SER A 203 17.83 -17.33 10.88
N ARG A 204 18.18 -18.60 10.76
CA ARG A 204 19.44 -19.05 10.14
C ARG A 204 19.21 -19.58 8.73
N GLN A 205 18.09 -19.27 8.14
CA GLN A 205 17.68 -19.72 6.81
C GLN A 205 18.08 -18.69 5.76
N PRO A 206 18.31 -19.07 4.50
CA PRO A 206 18.44 -18.11 3.42
C PRO A 206 17.11 -17.40 3.12
N PHE A 207 17.20 -16.11 2.81
CA PHE A 207 16.09 -15.30 2.33
C PHE A 207 16.25 -15.09 0.83
N LEU A 208 15.20 -15.42 0.07
CA LEU A 208 15.24 -15.41 -1.39
C LEU A 208 14.14 -14.53 -1.98
N CYS A 209 14.44 -13.88 -3.06
CA CYS A 209 13.50 -13.25 -3.97
C CYS A 209 14.11 -13.12 -5.36
N ASP A 210 13.41 -12.52 -6.32
CA ASP A 210 13.98 -12.21 -7.62
C ASP A 210 14.55 -10.77 -7.69
N ASP A 211 15.27 -10.45 -8.76
CA ASP A 211 15.87 -9.12 -8.98
C ASP A 211 14.86 -7.99 -8.93
N TYR A 212 13.65 -8.21 -9.45
CA TYR A 212 12.59 -7.22 -9.37
C TYR A 212 12.28 -6.84 -7.91
N GLN A 213 12.10 -7.84 -7.06
CA GLN A 213 11.80 -7.61 -5.64
C GLN A 213 13.01 -7.04 -4.90
N LYS A 214 14.24 -7.48 -5.19
CA LYS A 214 15.46 -6.88 -4.62
C LYS A 214 15.53 -5.39 -4.94
N LYS A 215 15.34 -5.03 -6.21
CA LYS A 215 15.34 -3.62 -6.63
C LYS A 215 14.23 -2.81 -5.98
N MET A 216 13.05 -3.39 -5.78
CA MET A 216 11.96 -2.74 -5.03
C MET A 216 12.36 -2.47 -3.58
N LEU A 217 13.00 -3.42 -2.91
CA LEU A 217 13.50 -3.25 -1.53
C LEU A 217 14.57 -2.15 -1.46
N ASP A 218 15.47 -2.06 -2.44
CA ASP A 218 16.45 -0.98 -2.54
C ASP A 218 15.79 0.39 -2.71
N ILE A 219 14.81 0.50 -3.61
CA ILE A 219 14.06 1.75 -3.84
C ILE A 219 13.36 2.20 -2.55
N ILE A 220 12.69 1.27 -1.85
CA ILE A 220 12.05 1.58 -0.57
C ILE A 220 13.09 2.01 0.47
N ARG A 221 14.18 1.28 0.65
CA ARG A 221 15.26 1.62 1.58
C ARG A 221 15.81 3.03 1.32
N ASP A 222 16.10 3.32 0.06
CA ASP A 222 16.75 4.57 -0.34
C ASP A 222 15.81 5.78 -0.29
N GLY A 223 14.49 5.53 -0.26
CA GLY A 223 13.44 6.56 -0.09
C GLY A 223 13.23 7.01 1.35
N TYR A 224 13.85 6.33 2.34
CA TYR A 224 13.74 6.70 3.75
C TYR A 224 15.06 7.17 4.35
N ASP A 225 14.97 7.90 5.48
CA ASP A 225 16.13 8.45 6.19
C ASP A 225 17.10 7.32 6.59
N PRO A 226 18.35 7.32 6.09
CA PRO A 226 19.33 6.29 6.40
C PRO A 226 19.75 6.27 7.88
N ALA A 227 19.48 7.33 8.65
CA ALA A 227 19.73 7.36 10.09
C ALA A 227 18.67 6.60 10.90
N LYS A 228 17.52 6.25 10.29
CA LYS A 228 16.46 5.50 10.95
C LYS A 228 16.59 4.00 10.66
N PRO A 229 16.28 3.12 11.63
CA PRO A 229 16.38 1.67 11.42
C PRO A 229 15.24 1.08 10.56
N LEU A 230 14.13 1.81 10.40
CA LEU A 230 12.95 1.35 9.68
C LEU A 230 13.24 1.24 8.18
N TYR A 231 12.81 0.15 7.55
CA TYR A 231 12.98 -0.20 6.13
C TYR A 231 14.44 -0.30 5.65
N ARG A 232 15.37 -0.52 6.57
CA ARG A 232 16.79 -0.76 6.22
C ARG A 232 17.01 -2.20 5.78
N PHE A 233 16.55 -2.53 4.59
CA PHE A 233 16.79 -3.82 3.96
C PHE A 233 18.27 -3.94 3.57
N VAL A 234 18.94 -5.00 4.02
CA VAL A 234 20.30 -5.38 3.58
C VAL A 234 20.11 -6.35 2.42
N THR A 235 19.97 -5.82 1.23
CA THR A 235 19.59 -6.60 0.04
C THR A 235 20.75 -7.47 -0.47
N GLU A 236 21.97 -7.17 -0.06
CA GLU A 236 23.17 -7.98 -0.31
C GLU A 236 23.06 -9.38 0.31
N ASP A 237 22.37 -9.49 1.47
CA ASP A 237 22.13 -10.74 2.17
C ASP A 237 20.94 -11.54 1.63
N ILE A 238 20.19 -10.97 0.66
CA ILE A 238 19.06 -11.61 0.02
C ILE A 238 19.52 -12.28 -1.28
N PHE A 239 19.27 -13.58 -1.40
CA PHE A 239 19.66 -14.35 -2.57
C PHE A 239 18.70 -14.16 -3.73
N ASP A 240 19.26 -13.92 -4.92
CA ASP A 240 18.46 -13.94 -6.15
C ASP A 240 18.23 -15.38 -6.61
N ILE A 241 16.97 -15.75 -6.71
CA ILE A 241 16.56 -17.09 -7.12
C ILE A 241 17.14 -17.46 -8.49
N ARG A 242 17.16 -16.54 -9.45
CA ARG A 242 17.57 -16.82 -10.83
C ARG A 242 19.07 -17.08 -10.94
N ASN A 243 19.90 -16.33 -10.19
CA ASN A 243 21.34 -16.40 -10.26
C ASN A 243 21.94 -17.48 -9.35
N HIS A 244 21.23 -17.86 -8.29
CA HIS A 244 21.74 -18.79 -7.27
C HIS A 244 21.15 -20.19 -7.36
N TRP A 245 20.16 -20.41 -8.26
CA TRP A 245 19.51 -21.72 -8.42
C TRP A 245 20.47 -22.83 -8.78
N THR A 246 21.56 -22.52 -9.49
CA THR A 246 22.64 -23.46 -9.82
C THR A 246 23.76 -23.48 -8.80
N ASN A 247 23.71 -22.64 -7.76
CA ASN A 247 24.71 -22.61 -6.70
C ASN A 247 24.48 -23.76 -5.72
N SER A 248 25.34 -24.80 -5.80
CA SER A 248 25.22 -26.01 -5.00
C SER A 248 25.21 -25.73 -3.47
N LYS A 249 26.04 -24.79 -3.01
CA LYS A 249 26.08 -24.40 -1.58
C LYS A 249 24.79 -23.79 -1.09
N LEU A 250 24.14 -22.94 -1.89
CA LEU A 250 22.86 -22.39 -1.55
C LEU A 250 21.79 -23.47 -1.53
N VAL A 251 21.80 -24.36 -2.51
CA VAL A 251 20.85 -25.49 -2.59
C VAL A 251 21.01 -26.42 -1.40
N GLU A 252 22.24 -26.75 -1.01
CA GLU A 252 22.54 -27.54 0.20
C GLU A 252 22.05 -26.82 1.47
N TRP A 253 22.27 -25.50 1.57
CA TRP A 253 21.81 -24.72 2.71
C TRP A 253 20.28 -24.66 2.79
N MET A 254 19.58 -24.45 1.65
CA MET A 254 18.11 -24.52 1.58
C MET A 254 17.60 -25.89 1.99
N HIS A 255 18.26 -26.97 1.54
CA HIS A 255 17.87 -28.32 1.91
C HIS A 255 18.07 -28.60 3.41
N ASP A 256 19.18 -28.15 4.00
CA ASP A 256 19.52 -28.40 5.41
C ASP A 256 18.67 -27.53 6.36
N LYS A 257 18.60 -26.22 6.14
CA LYS A 257 17.94 -25.26 7.04
C LYS A 257 16.54 -24.83 6.60
N GLY A 258 16.11 -25.18 5.39
CA GLY A 258 14.95 -24.59 4.76
C GLY A 258 15.21 -23.16 4.27
N PHE A 259 14.17 -22.43 3.94
CA PHE A 259 14.27 -21.07 3.37
C PHE A 259 13.01 -20.24 3.60
N THR A 260 13.15 -18.94 3.43
CA THR A 260 12.05 -18.00 3.25
C THR A 260 12.15 -17.37 1.87
N MET A 261 11.10 -17.43 1.07
CA MET A 261 11.09 -16.95 -0.30
C MET A 261 9.90 -16.02 -0.56
N LEU A 262 10.18 -14.78 -0.94
CA LEU A 262 9.15 -13.88 -1.49
C LEU A 262 8.83 -14.33 -2.92
N ILE A 263 7.57 -14.59 -3.17
CA ILE A 263 7.06 -15.01 -4.47
C ILE A 263 5.93 -14.10 -4.94
N ARG A 264 5.63 -14.14 -6.24
CA ARG A 264 4.43 -13.56 -6.83
C ARG A 264 3.88 -14.47 -7.92
N ARG A 265 2.60 -14.30 -8.22
CA ARG A 265 2.00 -15.03 -9.34
C ARG A 265 2.59 -14.51 -10.65
N SER A 266 3.37 -15.32 -11.33
CA SER A 266 3.94 -15.08 -12.66
C SER A 266 4.41 -16.40 -13.26
N ASP A 267 4.55 -16.46 -14.59
CA ASP A 267 5.04 -17.66 -15.28
C ASP A 267 6.46 -18.05 -14.85
N THR A 268 7.28 -17.05 -14.49
CA THR A 268 8.62 -17.31 -13.97
C THR A 268 8.57 -18.05 -12.64
N PHE A 269 7.76 -17.56 -11.70
CA PHE A 269 7.60 -18.25 -10.42
C PHE A 269 6.89 -19.59 -10.55
N GLN A 270 5.92 -19.71 -11.48
CA GLN A 270 5.29 -20.99 -11.75
C GLN A 270 6.33 -22.06 -12.15
N ARG A 271 7.23 -21.72 -13.09
CA ARG A 271 8.33 -22.63 -13.49
C ARG A 271 9.31 -22.93 -12.36
N TYR A 272 9.54 -21.99 -11.44
CA TYR A 272 10.33 -22.25 -10.22
C TYR A 272 9.64 -23.24 -9.29
N LEU A 273 8.36 -23.05 -9.04
CA LEU A 273 7.58 -23.89 -8.14
C LEU A 273 7.52 -25.35 -8.64
N GLU A 274 7.38 -25.56 -9.94
CA GLU A 274 7.42 -26.89 -10.57
C GLU A 274 8.71 -27.65 -10.28
N GLN A 275 9.82 -26.93 -10.09
CA GLN A 275 11.14 -27.50 -9.78
C GLN A 275 11.40 -27.65 -8.29
N VAL A 276 10.90 -26.72 -7.48
CA VAL A 276 11.22 -26.62 -6.04
C VAL A 276 10.23 -27.43 -5.18
N LEU A 277 8.93 -27.30 -5.41
CA LEU A 277 7.92 -27.93 -4.57
C LEU A 277 8.07 -29.46 -4.47
N PRO A 278 8.35 -30.19 -5.56
CA PRO A 278 8.56 -31.64 -5.48
C PRO A 278 9.74 -32.06 -4.59
N ARG A 279 10.66 -31.14 -4.27
CA ARG A 279 11.83 -31.40 -3.41
C ARG A 279 11.60 -31.00 -1.96
N CYS A 280 10.48 -30.38 -1.65
CA CYS A 280 10.11 -29.94 -0.32
C CYS A 280 9.18 -30.95 0.34
N ALA A 281 9.45 -31.34 1.59
CA ALA A 281 8.55 -32.19 2.35
C ALA A 281 7.21 -31.45 2.60
N PRO A 282 6.06 -32.03 2.26
CA PRO A 282 4.77 -31.33 2.35
C PRO A 282 4.45 -30.82 3.75
N GLU A 283 4.75 -31.59 4.79
CA GLU A 283 4.51 -31.24 6.20
C GLU A 283 5.40 -30.10 6.71
N GLU A 284 6.54 -29.87 6.08
CA GLU A 284 7.50 -28.79 6.39
C GLU A 284 7.33 -27.54 5.50
N THR A 285 6.35 -27.54 4.58
CA THR A 285 6.23 -26.52 3.54
C THR A 285 4.90 -25.79 3.61
N CYS A 286 4.92 -24.46 3.54
CA CYS A 286 3.72 -23.64 3.44
C CYS A 286 3.87 -22.45 2.50
N ILE A 287 2.74 -21.97 1.99
CA ILE A 287 2.59 -20.61 1.48
C ILE A 287 1.94 -19.74 2.55
N VAL A 288 2.52 -18.57 2.80
CA VAL A 288 1.87 -17.52 3.59
C VAL A 288 1.21 -16.55 2.62
N TYR A 289 -0.12 -16.55 2.64
CA TYR A 289 -0.90 -15.58 1.89
C TYR A 289 -1.08 -14.30 2.71
N SER A 290 -0.48 -13.21 2.25
CA SER A 290 -0.39 -11.93 2.98
C SER A 290 -0.95 -10.76 2.18
N MET A 291 -2.10 -10.97 1.55
CA MET A 291 -2.87 -9.97 0.81
C MET A 291 -4.34 -10.03 1.20
N PHE A 292 -5.16 -9.16 0.62
CA PHE A 292 -6.60 -9.13 0.86
C PHE A 292 -7.25 -10.50 0.53
N LYS A 293 -7.95 -11.07 1.52
CA LYS A 293 -8.54 -12.41 1.40
C LYS A 293 -9.57 -12.52 0.27
N GLY A 294 -10.27 -11.43 -0.04
CA GLY A 294 -11.28 -11.40 -1.09
C GLY A 294 -10.75 -11.79 -2.47
N TYR A 295 -9.44 -11.65 -2.73
CA TYR A 295 -8.86 -12.09 -4.01
C TYR A 295 -8.84 -13.61 -4.19
N ILE A 296 -8.87 -14.37 -3.10
CA ILE A 296 -8.88 -15.85 -3.11
C ILE A 296 -10.16 -16.45 -2.51
N ASP A 297 -11.18 -15.64 -2.28
CA ASP A 297 -12.49 -16.08 -1.80
C ASP A 297 -13.47 -16.15 -2.98
N PRO A 298 -13.92 -17.37 -3.41
CA PRO A 298 -14.82 -17.52 -4.56
C PRO A 298 -16.16 -16.79 -4.42
N GLY A 299 -16.56 -16.44 -3.19
CA GLY A 299 -17.79 -15.69 -2.94
C GLY A 299 -17.63 -14.17 -3.02
N HIS A 300 -16.41 -13.67 -3.21
CA HIS A 300 -16.13 -12.24 -3.19
C HIS A 300 -16.05 -11.63 -4.59
N LYS A 301 -16.56 -10.39 -4.77
CA LYS A 301 -16.55 -9.66 -6.07
C LYS A 301 -15.15 -9.45 -6.67
N ALA A 302 -14.11 -9.43 -5.83
CA ALA A 302 -12.72 -9.27 -6.25
C ALA A 302 -11.99 -10.61 -6.47
N PHE A 303 -12.71 -11.73 -6.48
CA PHE A 303 -12.13 -13.05 -6.65
C PHE A 303 -11.30 -13.17 -7.94
N ASN A 304 -10.14 -13.78 -7.83
CA ASN A 304 -9.22 -14.03 -8.93
C ASN A 304 -8.88 -15.54 -8.98
N GLN A 305 -9.40 -16.23 -9.99
CA GLN A 305 -9.23 -17.67 -10.16
C GLN A 305 -7.76 -18.08 -10.27
N ASP A 306 -6.98 -17.36 -11.08
CA ASP A 306 -5.56 -17.68 -11.29
C ASP A 306 -4.73 -17.57 -10.01
N LEU A 307 -5.06 -16.57 -9.16
CA LEU A 307 -4.40 -16.39 -7.89
C LEU A 307 -4.79 -17.47 -6.89
N TYR A 308 -6.07 -17.85 -6.89
CA TYR A 308 -6.60 -18.95 -6.09
C TYR A 308 -5.92 -20.28 -6.45
N ASP A 309 -5.83 -20.60 -7.75
CA ASP A 309 -5.19 -21.80 -8.24
C ASP A 309 -3.68 -21.81 -7.92
N PHE A 310 -3.03 -20.66 -8.04
CA PHE A 310 -1.62 -20.51 -7.67
C PHE A 310 -1.37 -20.80 -6.18
N VAL A 311 -2.23 -20.32 -5.30
CA VAL A 311 -2.12 -20.56 -3.84
C VAL A 311 -2.40 -22.01 -3.49
N ASN A 312 -3.35 -22.66 -4.16
CA ASN A 312 -3.75 -24.03 -3.89
C ASN A 312 -2.75 -25.10 -4.36
N GLN A 313 -1.67 -24.73 -5.04
CA GLN A 313 -0.58 -25.66 -5.37
C GLN A 313 0.23 -26.07 -4.13
N PHE A 314 0.14 -25.28 -3.05
CA PHE A 314 0.94 -25.51 -1.86
C PHE A 314 0.24 -26.48 -0.88
N PRO A 315 1.00 -27.36 -0.20
CA PRO A 315 0.43 -28.34 0.72
C PRO A 315 -0.24 -27.71 1.95
N ASN A 316 0.26 -26.55 2.39
CA ASN A 316 -0.28 -25.81 3.52
C ASN A 316 -0.38 -24.33 3.17
N THR A 317 -1.55 -23.72 3.38
CA THR A 317 -1.78 -22.28 3.24
C THR A 317 -1.98 -21.66 4.62
N VAL A 318 -1.22 -20.64 4.93
CA VAL A 318 -1.33 -19.85 6.18
C VAL A 318 -1.71 -18.43 5.81
N PHE A 319 -2.80 -17.92 6.41
CA PHE A 319 -3.20 -16.53 6.24
C PHE A 319 -2.55 -15.65 7.31
N CYS A 320 -1.80 -14.62 6.88
CA CYS A 320 -1.14 -13.66 7.76
C CYS A 320 -1.19 -12.27 7.14
N HIS A 321 -2.22 -11.49 7.49
CA HIS A 321 -2.49 -10.19 6.87
C HIS A 321 -3.20 -9.25 7.84
N THR A 322 -2.97 -7.95 7.69
CA THR A 322 -3.77 -6.87 8.25
C THR A 322 -4.08 -5.84 7.17
N SER A 323 -5.16 -5.08 7.34
CA SER A 323 -5.63 -4.11 6.35
C SER A 323 -4.62 -2.98 6.11
N GLY A 324 -4.57 -2.47 4.89
CA GLY A 324 -3.87 -1.22 4.56
C GLY A 324 -4.61 0.03 5.02
N HIS A 325 -5.90 -0.09 5.35
CA HIS A 325 -6.82 0.99 5.66
C HIS A 325 -7.12 1.12 7.14
N ALA A 326 -7.55 2.31 7.56
CA ALA A 326 -7.94 2.62 8.93
C ALA A 326 -9.03 1.67 9.45
N SER A 327 -8.95 1.31 10.74
CA SER A 327 -10.05 0.64 11.42
C SER A 327 -11.22 1.60 11.65
N LYS A 328 -12.40 1.05 11.95
CA LYS A 328 -13.58 1.85 12.36
C LYS A 328 -13.21 2.82 13.49
N GLU A 329 -12.57 2.32 14.53
CA GLU A 329 -12.16 3.08 15.72
C GLU A 329 -11.14 4.18 15.38
N CYS A 330 -10.23 3.91 14.42
CA CYS A 330 -9.29 4.92 13.94
C CYS A 330 -10.01 6.06 13.21
N ILE A 331 -10.97 5.75 12.33
CA ILE A 331 -11.77 6.74 11.61
C ILE A 331 -12.61 7.58 12.59
N GLU A 332 -13.29 6.96 13.55
CA GLU A 332 -14.05 7.64 14.61
C GLU A 332 -13.16 8.63 15.37
N LYS A 333 -12.00 8.17 15.78
CA LYS A 333 -11.04 9.02 16.51
C LYS A 333 -10.54 10.18 15.67
N VAL A 334 -10.24 9.97 14.38
CA VAL A 334 -9.83 11.06 13.48
C VAL A 334 -10.96 12.08 13.29
N CYS A 335 -12.21 11.63 13.06
CA CYS A 335 -13.37 12.52 12.98
C CYS A 335 -13.54 13.36 14.26
N CYS A 336 -13.40 12.75 15.44
CA CYS A 336 -13.52 13.44 16.72
C CYS A 336 -12.38 14.45 16.96
N ILE A 337 -11.13 14.08 16.63
CA ILE A 337 -9.97 14.95 16.86
C ILE A 337 -9.98 16.15 15.91
N ILE A 338 -10.30 15.93 14.65
CA ILE A 338 -10.35 17.01 13.64
C ILE A 338 -11.56 17.91 13.89
N ASN A 339 -12.72 17.34 14.21
CA ASN A 339 -13.97 18.05 14.48
C ASN A 339 -14.22 19.22 13.52
N PRO A 340 -14.39 18.99 12.22
CA PRO A 340 -14.51 20.05 11.23
C PRO A 340 -15.69 20.97 11.52
N THR A 341 -15.62 22.24 11.12
CA THR A 341 -16.67 23.20 11.43
C THR A 341 -17.93 23.01 10.60
N THR A 342 -17.81 22.47 9.37
CA THR A 342 -18.90 22.41 8.40
C THR A 342 -19.34 20.97 8.07
N ALA A 343 -18.43 20.11 7.58
CA ALA A 343 -18.83 18.79 7.11
C ALA A 343 -17.73 17.73 7.23
N ILE A 344 -18.17 16.46 7.31
CA ILE A 344 -17.38 15.24 7.10
C ILE A 344 -17.92 14.55 5.85
N ILE A 345 -17.07 14.41 4.83
CA ILE A 345 -17.44 13.76 3.55
C ILE A 345 -16.74 12.40 3.49
N PRO A 346 -17.51 11.31 3.64
CA PRO A 346 -16.95 9.96 3.55
C PRO A 346 -16.78 9.55 2.09
N ILE A 347 -15.55 9.16 1.75
CA ILE A 347 -15.19 8.60 0.44
C ILE A 347 -14.62 7.18 0.60
N HIS A 348 -14.33 6.50 -0.51
CA HIS A 348 -13.70 5.18 -0.52
C HIS A 348 -14.37 4.21 0.46
N LYS A 349 -15.70 4.07 0.35
CA LYS A 349 -16.53 3.32 1.29
C LYS A 349 -17.51 2.39 0.57
N GLU A 350 -17.84 1.27 1.21
CA GLU A 350 -18.94 0.38 0.79
C GLU A 350 -20.17 0.52 1.70
N ASN A 351 -20.00 1.05 2.91
CA ASN A 351 -21.04 1.16 3.93
C ASN A 351 -21.26 2.62 4.35
N SER A 352 -22.45 2.90 4.91
CA SER A 352 -22.76 4.20 5.46
C SER A 352 -21.95 4.50 6.72
N PHE A 353 -21.61 5.78 6.94
CA PHE A 353 -21.02 6.27 8.18
C PHE A 353 -21.99 6.26 9.37
N ASP A 354 -23.26 5.94 9.16
CA ASP A 354 -24.25 5.78 10.25
C ASP A 354 -23.86 4.71 11.29
N CYS A 355 -23.03 3.74 10.87
CA CYS A 355 -22.51 2.69 11.76
C CYS A 355 -21.32 3.15 12.63
N LEU A 356 -20.81 4.38 12.45
CA LEU A 356 -19.80 4.96 13.32
C LEU A 356 -20.41 5.41 14.67
N GLU A 357 -19.64 5.20 15.72
CA GLU A 357 -19.99 5.65 17.08
C GLU A 357 -19.44 7.07 17.32
N LEU A 358 -20.02 8.05 16.61
CA LEU A 358 -19.65 9.45 16.72
C LEU A 358 -20.57 10.18 17.72
N PRO A 359 -20.05 11.18 18.49
CA PRO A 359 -20.87 12.14 19.20
C PRO A 359 -21.87 12.82 18.25
N ASN A 360 -23.07 13.18 18.75
CA ASN A 360 -24.15 13.72 17.92
C ASN A 360 -23.72 14.98 17.15
N ASP A 361 -23.01 15.89 17.79
CA ASP A 361 -22.51 17.13 17.17
C ASP A 361 -21.50 16.89 16.04
N ILE A 362 -20.82 15.74 16.01
CA ILE A 362 -19.94 15.31 14.93
C ILE A 362 -20.73 14.52 13.89
N LYS A 363 -21.64 13.66 14.31
CA LYS A 363 -22.49 12.84 13.44
C LYS A 363 -23.38 13.70 12.53
N ASP A 364 -23.90 14.80 13.07
CA ASP A 364 -24.74 15.76 12.34
C ASP A 364 -24.00 16.47 11.20
N LYS A 365 -22.65 16.43 11.18
CA LYS A 365 -21.79 16.98 10.12
C LYS A 365 -21.48 15.97 9.01
N VAL A 366 -21.92 14.70 9.14
CA VAL A 366 -21.66 13.68 8.10
C VAL A 366 -22.53 14.00 6.88
N TYR A 367 -21.87 14.31 5.77
CA TYR A 367 -22.50 14.74 4.52
C TYR A 367 -22.31 13.65 3.46
N ASN A 368 -23.42 13.15 2.93
CA ASN A 368 -23.42 12.02 1.99
C ASN A 368 -23.66 12.44 0.52
N ASP A 369 -23.93 13.72 0.24
CA ASP A 369 -24.13 14.21 -1.11
C ASP A 369 -22.80 14.46 -1.85
N CYS A 370 -22.86 14.49 -3.19
CA CYS A 370 -21.68 14.64 -4.03
C CYS A 370 -21.21 16.10 -4.18
N ILE A 371 -22.02 17.09 -3.80
CA ILE A 371 -21.74 18.53 -3.95
C ILE A 371 -22.00 19.24 -2.63
N LEU A 372 -21.00 19.93 -2.13
CA LEU A 372 -21.06 20.78 -0.95
C LEU A 372 -20.63 22.19 -1.35
N SER A 373 -21.49 23.19 -1.10
CA SER A 373 -21.13 24.61 -1.23
C SER A 373 -20.57 25.12 0.10
N LEU A 374 -19.37 25.73 0.06
CA LEU A 374 -18.63 26.23 1.23
C LEU A 374 -18.70 27.73 1.37
#